data_dfae025eaedf3fdec55cb114818964f1
#
_entry.id   dfae025eaedf3fdec55cb114818964f1
#
_cell.length_a   1.000
_cell.length_b   1.000
_cell.length_c   1.000
_cell.angle_alpha   90.00
_cell.angle_beta   90.00
_cell.angle_gamma   90.00
#
_symmetry.space_group_name_H-M   'P 1'
#
loop_
_entity.id
_entity.type
_entity.pdbx_description
1 polymer ?
#
loop_
_entity_poly.entity_id
_entity_poly.type
_entity_poly.pdbx_seq_one_letter_code
_entity_poly.pdbx_strand_id
1 'polypeptide(L)'
;MNEVNVFVSYSWRVEGETGIVAELEKHCPPRSIRLLRDNNEIRHGELIQQFMDKLTGGEHVITIFSKPYFQSVWCMYELLRTWQKGDFQQRTHPIIADDCDLQDMAYRIGVVDYWVAEHAKIRKLLEGRDPALFVDEYEKANIIRDISQNASKLMNFAAGRLTTPLVELRARDYAPLLDGIQAKQASTPAGSSSKPEQPPTAVQVQGDIKADNGSVALGVLNGGSIIINN
;
A
#
# COMPACT_ATOMS: atom_id res chain seq x y z
N MET A 1 24.93 15.72 -7.90
CA MET A 1 24.22 14.43 -7.66
C MET A 1 22.74 14.75 -7.66
N ASN A 2 21.93 13.96 -8.34
CA ASN A 2 20.48 14.18 -8.31
C ASN A 2 19.95 13.76 -6.93
N GLU A 3 19.11 14.62 -6.35
CA GLU A 3 18.43 14.33 -5.07
C GLU A 3 17.44 13.19 -5.27
N VAL A 4 17.42 12.22 -4.36
CA VAL A 4 16.51 11.07 -4.38
C VAL A 4 15.34 11.34 -3.44
N ASN A 5 14.13 11.35 -3.97
CA ASN A 5 12.94 11.43 -3.14
C ASN A 5 12.61 10.05 -2.55
N VAL A 6 12.42 10.01 -1.24
CA VAL A 6 12.08 8.80 -0.49
C VAL A 6 10.86 9.10 0.36
N PHE A 7 9.78 8.38 0.12
CA PHE A 7 8.59 8.47 0.97
C PHE A 7 8.77 7.65 2.24
N VAL A 8 8.14 8.08 3.33
CA VAL A 8 8.06 7.27 4.54
C VAL A 8 6.61 7.00 4.90
N SER A 9 6.28 5.70 5.00
CA SER A 9 4.98 5.20 5.45
C SER A 9 5.12 4.65 6.86
N TYR A 10 4.38 5.22 7.81
CA TYR A 10 4.46 4.90 9.23
C TYR A 10 3.16 5.23 9.95
N SER A 11 2.98 4.67 11.14
CA SER A 11 1.89 5.08 12.03
C SER A 11 2.35 6.23 12.93
N TRP A 12 1.62 7.32 12.95
CA TRP A 12 1.96 8.50 13.78
C TRP A 12 2.04 8.20 15.28
N ARG A 13 1.33 7.16 15.73
CA ARG A 13 1.41 6.71 17.13
C ARG A 13 2.80 6.22 17.52
N VAL A 14 3.57 5.74 16.55
CA VAL A 14 4.91 5.18 16.78
C VAL A 14 5.97 6.28 16.86
N GLU A 15 5.81 7.35 16.11
CA GLU A 15 6.86 8.39 16.03
C GLU A 15 7.13 9.04 17.38
N GLY A 16 6.09 9.30 18.17
CA GLY A 16 6.24 9.84 19.54
C GLY A 16 7.00 8.92 20.50
N GLU A 17 7.01 7.61 20.21
CA GLU A 17 7.65 6.60 21.06
C GLU A 17 9.03 6.18 20.56
N THR A 18 9.23 6.14 19.25
CA THR A 18 10.45 5.57 18.64
C THR A 18 11.40 6.59 18.07
N GLY A 19 10.91 7.73 17.59
CA GLY A 19 11.71 8.78 16.95
C GLY A 19 12.40 8.36 15.65
N ILE A 20 12.01 7.24 15.04
CA ILE A 20 12.67 6.68 13.85
C ILE A 20 12.64 7.66 12.66
N VAL A 21 11.52 8.33 12.44
CA VAL A 21 11.39 9.29 11.32
C VAL A 21 12.28 10.51 11.54
N ALA A 22 12.32 11.03 12.76
CA ALA A 22 13.20 12.14 13.12
C ALA A 22 14.69 11.76 12.97
N GLU A 23 15.06 10.53 13.32
CA GLU A 23 16.40 10.00 13.09
C GLU A 23 16.71 9.93 11.58
N LEU A 24 15.80 9.40 10.77
CA LEU A 24 15.96 9.35 9.31
C LEU A 24 16.10 10.74 8.69
N GLU A 25 15.30 11.71 9.12
CA GLU A 25 15.40 13.12 8.67
C GLU A 25 16.79 13.72 8.90
N LYS A 26 17.46 13.30 9.96
CA LYS A 26 18.80 13.74 10.28
C LYS A 26 19.87 13.08 9.40
N HIS A 27 19.69 11.81 9.03
CA HIS A 27 20.69 11.02 8.31
C HIS A 27 20.50 10.97 6.79
N CYS A 28 19.33 11.38 6.25
CA CYS A 28 19.05 11.43 4.82
C CYS A 28 19.78 12.54 4.04
N PRO A 29 19.82 13.82 4.51
CA PRO A 29 20.37 14.92 3.73
C PRO A 29 21.85 14.76 3.34
N PRO A 30 22.76 14.24 4.22
CA PRO A 30 24.15 14.00 3.83
C PRO A 30 24.32 13.04 2.65
N ARG A 31 23.29 12.27 2.35
CA ARG A 31 23.23 11.28 1.25
C ARG A 31 22.43 11.77 0.05
N SER A 32 22.15 13.08 -0.05
CA SER A 32 21.27 13.62 -1.10
C SER A 32 19.92 12.90 -1.19
N ILE A 33 19.39 12.47 -0.06
CA ILE A 33 18.06 11.87 0.07
C ILE A 33 17.12 12.90 0.68
N ARG A 34 16.04 13.19 -0.02
CA ARG A 34 14.94 14.00 0.50
C ARG A 34 13.85 13.08 1.02
N LEU A 35 13.66 13.08 2.34
CA LEU A 35 12.60 12.32 2.98
C LEU A 35 11.27 13.07 2.84
N LEU A 36 10.30 12.43 2.21
CA LEU A 36 8.95 12.94 2.06
C LEU A 36 8.03 12.19 3.03
N ARG A 37 7.45 12.92 3.97
CA ARG A 37 6.47 12.37 4.89
C ARG A 37 5.15 13.11 4.76
N ASP A 38 4.11 12.43 5.17
CA ASP A 38 2.79 13.01 5.33
C ASP A 38 2.80 13.98 6.53
N ASN A 39 3.19 15.22 6.24
CA ASN A 39 3.22 16.28 7.24
C ASN A 39 2.08 17.25 6.97
N ASN A 40 0.98 17.15 7.71
CA ASN A 40 -0.05 18.18 7.92
C ASN A 40 -0.74 18.81 6.69
N GLU A 41 -0.32 18.51 5.46
CA GLU A 41 -0.96 19.07 4.25
C GLU A 41 -2.07 18.17 3.70
N ILE A 42 -2.30 17.04 4.38
CA ILE A 42 -3.18 16.00 3.85
C ILE A 42 -4.51 16.00 4.58
N ARG A 43 -5.53 16.49 3.92
CA ARG A 43 -6.90 16.20 4.30
C ARG A 43 -7.15 14.71 4.09
N HIS A 44 -7.58 14.03 5.16
CA HIS A 44 -7.91 12.61 5.16
C HIS A 44 -8.78 12.27 3.93
N GLY A 45 -8.31 11.43 3.04
CA GLY A 45 -9.04 10.91 1.89
C GLY A 45 -8.43 11.21 0.52
N GLU A 46 -8.06 12.44 0.20
CA GLU A 46 -7.53 12.79 -1.13
C GLU A 46 -6.10 12.30 -1.37
N LEU A 47 -5.34 12.11 -0.33
CA LEU A 47 -3.89 11.96 -0.43
C LEU A 47 -3.39 10.53 -0.43
N ILE A 48 -4.15 9.58 0.05
CA ILE A 48 -3.80 8.15 -0.14
C ILE A 48 -3.72 7.87 -1.63
N GLN A 49 -4.66 8.39 -2.40
CA GLN A 49 -4.68 8.21 -3.85
C GLN A 49 -3.54 8.96 -4.55
N GLN A 50 -3.28 10.21 -4.17
CA GLN A 50 -2.16 11.01 -4.71
C GLN A 50 -0.80 10.46 -4.25
N PHE A 51 -0.67 9.97 -3.01
CA PHE A 51 0.50 9.28 -2.51
C PHE A 51 0.74 7.98 -3.30
N MET A 52 -0.31 7.20 -3.54
CA MET A 52 -0.23 5.98 -4.34
C MET A 52 0.11 6.27 -5.81
N ASP A 53 -0.36 7.37 -6.37
CA ASP A 53 -0.04 7.78 -7.74
C ASP A 53 1.41 8.28 -7.84
N LYS A 54 1.92 8.98 -6.83
CA LYS A 54 3.34 9.36 -6.73
C LYS A 54 4.25 8.14 -6.57
N LEU A 55 3.83 7.12 -5.83
CA LEU A 55 4.55 5.85 -5.71
C LEU A 55 4.68 5.11 -7.06
N THR A 56 3.81 5.38 -8.04
CA THR A 56 3.93 4.83 -9.40
C THR A 56 5.07 5.44 -10.19
N GLY A 57 5.61 6.59 -9.76
CA GLY A 57 6.66 7.35 -10.46
C GLY A 57 8.09 6.84 -10.33
N GLY A 58 8.35 5.72 -9.65
CA GLY A 58 9.70 5.18 -9.51
C GLY A 58 10.41 5.55 -8.20
N GLU A 59 9.72 6.19 -7.28
CA GLU A 59 10.27 6.64 -6.01
C GLU A 59 10.38 5.51 -4.97
N HIS A 60 11.34 5.64 -4.05
CA HIS A 60 11.55 4.68 -2.97
C HIS A 60 10.63 4.96 -1.79
N VAL A 61 10.25 3.93 -1.06
CA VAL A 61 9.40 4.02 0.14
C VAL A 61 10.10 3.33 1.32
N ILE A 62 10.32 4.04 2.40
CA ILE A 62 10.67 3.45 3.68
C ILE A 62 9.36 3.16 4.41
N THR A 63 9.12 1.89 4.77
CA THR A 63 7.92 1.49 5.51
C THR A 63 8.33 1.07 6.92
N ILE A 64 7.82 1.75 7.94
CA ILE A 64 8.11 1.44 9.35
C ILE A 64 7.02 0.52 9.89
N PHE A 65 7.28 -0.77 9.87
CA PHE A 65 6.37 -1.78 10.42
C PHE A 65 6.43 -1.78 11.94
N SER A 66 5.29 -1.59 12.56
CA SER A 66 5.09 -1.56 14.00
C SER A 66 3.70 -2.11 14.34
N LYS A 67 3.45 -2.43 15.58
CA LYS A 67 2.11 -2.87 16.01
C LYS A 67 1.03 -1.83 15.67
N PRO A 68 1.19 -0.52 15.96
CA PRO A 68 0.23 0.50 15.52
C PRO A 68 0.09 0.64 14.01
N TYR A 69 1.16 0.37 13.22
CA TYR A 69 1.07 0.34 11.76
C TYR A 69 0.05 -0.72 11.30
N PHE A 70 0.21 -1.95 11.81
CA PHE A 70 -0.67 -3.07 11.47
C PHE A 70 -2.09 -2.97 12.05
N GLN A 71 -2.35 -2.02 12.95
CA GLN A 71 -3.68 -1.70 13.48
C GLN A 71 -4.29 -0.42 12.88
N SER A 72 -3.58 0.26 12.00
CA SER A 72 -4.05 1.45 11.29
C SER A 72 -4.77 1.06 10.01
N VAL A 73 -6.03 1.48 9.85
CA VAL A 73 -6.80 1.24 8.62
C VAL A 73 -6.06 1.78 7.40
N TRP A 74 -5.53 3.00 7.51
CA TRP A 74 -4.88 3.66 6.40
C TRP A 74 -3.53 3.03 6.03
N CYS A 75 -2.68 2.74 7.03
CA CYS A 75 -1.41 2.06 6.77
C CYS A 75 -1.61 0.67 6.14
N MET A 76 -2.60 -0.09 6.62
CA MET A 76 -2.91 -1.41 6.05
C MET A 76 -3.55 -1.31 4.67
N TYR A 77 -4.34 -0.28 4.41
CA TYR A 77 -4.89 -0.04 3.08
C TYR A 77 -3.80 0.34 2.08
N GLU A 78 -2.87 1.23 2.45
CA GLU A 78 -1.69 1.56 1.64
C GLU A 78 -0.86 0.31 1.34
N LEU A 79 -0.57 -0.50 2.36
CA LEU A 79 0.17 -1.75 2.19
C LEU A 79 -0.55 -2.70 1.23
N LEU A 80 -1.88 -2.86 1.38
CA LEU A 80 -2.71 -3.68 0.50
C LEU A 80 -2.65 -3.20 -0.96
N ARG A 81 -2.86 -1.91 -1.18
CA ARG A 81 -2.84 -1.34 -2.54
C ARG A 81 -1.49 -1.49 -3.20
N THR A 82 -0.43 -1.26 -2.44
CA THR A 82 0.93 -1.38 -2.92
C THR A 82 1.31 -2.84 -3.22
N TRP A 83 0.88 -3.76 -2.36
CA TRP A 83 1.05 -5.20 -2.60
C TRP A 83 0.32 -5.67 -3.87
N GLN A 84 -0.89 -5.18 -4.13
CA GLN A 84 -1.68 -5.51 -5.32
C GLN A 84 -1.04 -5.03 -6.63
N LYS A 85 -0.29 -3.93 -6.61
CA LYS A 85 0.41 -3.40 -7.80
C LYS A 85 1.63 -4.22 -8.24
N GLY A 86 2.15 -5.10 -7.39
CA GLY A 86 3.19 -6.08 -7.75
C GLY A 86 4.63 -5.57 -7.85
N ASP A 87 4.87 -4.27 -7.97
CA ASP A 87 6.21 -3.66 -8.09
C ASP A 87 6.83 -3.22 -6.75
N PHE A 88 6.09 -3.38 -5.69
CA PHE A 88 6.44 -3.00 -4.32
C PHE A 88 7.79 -3.54 -3.85
N GLN A 89 8.14 -4.75 -4.29
CA GLN A 89 9.35 -5.42 -3.81
C GLN A 89 10.64 -4.68 -4.15
N GLN A 90 10.67 -3.97 -5.24
CA GLN A 90 11.88 -3.29 -5.71
C GLN A 90 12.09 -1.93 -5.05
N ARG A 91 11.00 -1.27 -4.63
CA ARG A 91 10.99 0.12 -4.16
C ARG A 91 10.82 0.26 -2.65
N THR A 92 10.36 -0.77 -1.95
CA THR A 92 10.10 -0.69 -0.51
C THR A 92 11.29 -1.14 0.31
N HIS A 93 11.59 -0.34 1.32
CA HIS A 93 12.68 -0.54 2.27
C HIS A 93 12.08 -0.62 3.68
N PRO A 94 11.79 -1.83 4.19
CA PRO A 94 11.16 -1.97 5.48
C PRO A 94 12.14 -1.76 6.64
N ILE A 95 11.66 -1.07 7.67
CA ILE A 95 12.21 -1.02 9.01
C ILE A 95 11.21 -1.72 9.92
N ILE A 96 11.67 -2.64 10.77
CA ILE A 96 10.83 -3.32 11.75
C ILE A 96 11.10 -2.68 13.11
N ALA A 97 10.06 -2.09 13.72
CA ALA A 97 10.14 -1.52 15.04
C ALA A 97 10.17 -2.60 16.13
N ASP A 98 10.65 -2.25 17.33
CA ASP A 98 10.88 -3.21 18.41
C ASP A 98 9.58 -3.85 18.96
N ASP A 99 8.43 -3.23 18.72
CA ASP A 99 7.09 -3.73 19.11
C ASP A 99 6.46 -4.69 18.09
N CYS A 100 7.22 -5.07 17.05
CA CYS A 100 6.73 -5.82 15.91
C CYS A 100 7.60 -7.06 15.66
N ASP A 101 7.09 -8.25 15.98
CA ASP A 101 7.78 -9.51 15.67
C ASP A 101 7.09 -10.26 14.52
N LEU A 102 7.53 -9.94 13.30
CA LEU A 102 6.97 -10.57 12.10
C LEU A 102 7.40 -12.04 11.92
N GLN A 103 8.40 -12.53 12.66
CA GLN A 103 8.82 -13.92 12.62
C GLN A 103 7.98 -14.77 13.57
N ASP A 104 7.42 -14.16 14.61
CA ASP A 104 6.50 -14.86 15.51
C ASP A 104 5.15 -15.11 14.84
N MET A 105 4.77 -16.39 14.76
CA MET A 105 3.49 -16.82 14.20
C MET A 105 2.30 -16.29 15.05
N ALA A 106 2.45 -16.27 16.37
CA ALA A 106 1.38 -15.80 17.26
C ALA A 106 1.12 -14.29 17.06
N TYR A 107 2.18 -13.50 16.87
CA TYR A 107 2.04 -12.09 16.52
C TYR A 107 1.26 -11.89 15.21
N ARG A 108 1.63 -12.63 14.16
CA ARG A 108 0.96 -12.53 12.85
C ARG A 108 -0.51 -12.96 12.91
N ILE A 109 -0.82 -14.03 13.62
CA ILE A 109 -2.19 -14.48 13.87
C ILE A 109 -2.96 -13.38 14.60
N GLY A 110 -2.39 -12.78 15.64
CA GLY A 110 -3.02 -11.70 16.40
C GLY A 110 -3.37 -10.48 15.52
N VAL A 111 -2.57 -10.14 14.51
CA VAL A 111 -2.90 -9.08 13.54
C VAL A 111 -4.09 -9.50 12.67
N VAL A 112 -4.14 -10.75 12.21
CA VAL A 112 -5.27 -11.26 11.41
C VAL A 112 -6.56 -11.23 12.23
N ASP A 113 -6.50 -11.74 13.46
CA ASP A 113 -7.65 -11.78 14.38
C ASP A 113 -8.18 -10.36 14.69
N TYR A 114 -7.27 -9.40 14.87
CA TYR A 114 -7.65 -8.00 15.04
C TYR A 114 -8.50 -7.50 13.87
N TRP A 115 -8.10 -7.75 12.62
CA TRP A 115 -8.85 -7.28 11.44
C TRP A 115 -10.15 -8.03 11.22
N VAL A 116 -10.21 -9.32 11.55
CA VAL A 116 -11.45 -10.08 11.54
C VAL A 116 -12.45 -9.49 12.55
N ALA A 117 -11.98 -9.17 13.75
CA ALA A 117 -12.82 -8.57 14.79
C ALA A 117 -13.28 -7.15 14.42
N GLU A 118 -12.40 -6.31 13.86
CA GLU A 118 -12.76 -4.95 13.40
C GLU A 118 -13.79 -4.99 12.27
N HIS A 119 -13.65 -5.93 11.32
CA HIS A 119 -14.66 -6.11 10.27
C HIS A 119 -16.01 -6.55 10.85
N ALA A 120 -16.04 -7.50 11.77
CA ALA A 120 -17.27 -7.95 12.43
C ALA A 120 -17.94 -6.80 13.19
N LYS A 121 -17.17 -5.99 13.90
CA LYS A 121 -17.63 -4.82 14.64
C LYS A 121 -18.29 -3.77 13.72
N ILE A 122 -17.62 -3.40 12.62
CA ILE A 122 -18.17 -2.38 11.71
C ILE A 122 -19.44 -2.89 11.01
N ARG A 123 -19.49 -4.17 10.61
CA ARG A 123 -20.70 -4.79 10.07
C ARG A 123 -21.87 -4.69 11.00
N LYS A 124 -21.66 -5.00 12.29
CA LYS A 124 -22.70 -4.89 13.32
C LYS A 124 -23.19 -3.44 13.50
N LEU A 125 -22.29 -2.47 13.41
CA LEU A 125 -22.65 -1.04 13.50
C LEU A 125 -23.49 -0.57 12.31
N LEU A 126 -23.32 -1.15 11.14
CA LEU A 126 -24.04 -0.79 9.91
C LEU A 126 -25.29 -1.63 9.67
N GLU A 127 -25.56 -2.62 10.52
CA GLU A 127 -26.73 -3.48 10.39
C GLU A 127 -28.03 -2.68 10.47
N GLY A 128 -28.90 -2.83 9.44
CA GLY A 128 -30.18 -2.12 9.35
C GLY A 128 -30.08 -0.64 8.99
N ARG A 129 -28.89 -0.12 8.68
CA ARG A 129 -28.71 1.28 8.22
C ARG A 129 -28.81 1.38 6.71
N ASP A 130 -29.39 2.48 6.23
CA ASP A 130 -29.52 2.75 4.80
C ASP A 130 -28.14 3.15 4.22
N PRO A 131 -27.58 2.39 3.26
CA PRO A 131 -26.31 2.72 2.63
C PRO A 131 -26.25 4.11 1.99
N ALA A 132 -27.38 4.62 1.51
CA ALA A 132 -27.45 5.95 0.89
C ALA A 132 -27.23 7.11 1.88
N LEU A 133 -27.48 6.87 3.17
CA LEU A 133 -27.28 7.86 4.23
C LEU A 133 -25.93 7.73 4.94
N PHE A 134 -25.24 6.60 4.77
CA PHE A 134 -23.96 6.26 5.45
C PHE A 134 -22.88 5.86 4.44
N VAL A 135 -22.76 6.62 3.35
CA VAL A 135 -21.85 6.28 2.21
C VAL A 135 -20.42 6.11 2.68
N ASP A 136 -19.89 7.08 3.42
CA ASP A 136 -18.50 7.08 3.88
C ASP A 136 -18.21 5.91 4.84
N GLU A 137 -19.17 5.58 5.70
CA GLU A 137 -19.08 4.47 6.64
C GLU A 137 -19.07 3.11 5.91
N TYR A 138 -19.89 2.97 4.86
CA TYR A 138 -19.90 1.78 4.03
C TYR A 138 -18.62 1.65 3.20
N GLU A 139 -18.07 2.74 2.66
CA GLU A 139 -16.77 2.75 1.98
C GLU A 139 -15.66 2.31 2.94
N LYS A 140 -15.63 2.86 4.14
CA LYS A 140 -14.68 2.46 5.17
C LYS A 140 -14.84 0.99 5.58
N ALA A 141 -16.08 0.50 5.68
CA ALA A 141 -16.36 -0.91 5.95
C ALA A 141 -15.84 -1.82 4.83
N ASN A 142 -15.93 -1.41 3.57
CA ASN A 142 -15.38 -2.13 2.43
C ASN A 142 -13.85 -2.20 2.51
N ILE A 143 -13.18 -1.09 2.84
CA ILE A 143 -11.73 -1.05 3.07
C ILE A 143 -11.33 -2.04 4.17
N ILE A 144 -12.02 -2.02 5.31
CA ILE A 144 -11.73 -2.93 6.44
C ILE A 144 -11.99 -4.38 6.06
N ARG A 145 -13.03 -4.68 5.29
CA ARG A 145 -13.28 -6.01 4.75
C ARG A 145 -12.12 -6.49 3.88
N ASP A 146 -11.68 -5.65 2.95
CA ASP A 146 -10.62 -5.99 2.02
C ASP A 146 -9.28 -6.22 2.74
N ILE A 147 -8.98 -5.42 3.77
CA ILE A 147 -7.84 -5.65 4.67
C ILE A 147 -8.00 -6.98 5.39
N SER A 148 -9.14 -7.25 6.02
CA SER A 148 -9.41 -8.48 6.77
C SER A 148 -9.20 -9.74 5.91
N GLN A 149 -9.69 -9.72 4.67
CA GLN A 149 -9.56 -10.83 3.72
C GLN A 149 -8.11 -11.07 3.25
N ASN A 150 -7.26 -10.05 3.31
CA ASN A 150 -5.88 -10.13 2.85
C ASN A 150 -4.83 -10.03 3.97
N ALA A 151 -5.24 -9.83 5.24
CA ALA A 151 -4.33 -9.60 6.36
C ALA A 151 -3.25 -10.69 6.48
N SER A 152 -3.62 -11.97 6.36
CA SER A 152 -2.66 -13.08 6.39
C SER A 152 -1.61 -13.00 5.27
N LYS A 153 -2.04 -12.64 4.06
CA LYS A 153 -1.12 -12.48 2.91
C LYS A 153 -0.18 -11.29 3.11
N LEU A 154 -0.69 -10.18 3.66
CA LEU A 154 0.10 -8.99 3.97
C LEU A 154 1.12 -9.27 5.07
N MET A 155 0.75 -10.06 6.10
CA MET A 155 1.68 -10.48 7.15
C MET A 155 2.80 -11.37 6.59
N ASN A 156 2.46 -12.36 5.76
CA ASN A 156 3.45 -13.21 5.11
C ASN A 156 4.36 -12.39 4.17
N PHE A 157 3.80 -11.44 3.47
CA PHE A 157 4.56 -10.54 2.60
C PHE A 157 5.54 -9.67 3.40
N ALA A 158 5.11 -9.06 4.50
CA ALA A 158 5.97 -8.27 5.37
C ALA A 158 7.07 -9.12 6.04
N ALA A 159 6.72 -10.32 6.52
CA ALA A 159 7.64 -11.26 7.16
C ALA A 159 8.69 -11.84 6.19
N GLY A 160 8.37 -11.96 4.92
CA GLY A 160 9.28 -12.49 3.88
C GLY A 160 10.42 -11.56 3.50
N ARG A 161 10.56 -10.41 4.16
CA ARG A 161 11.62 -9.43 3.90
C ARG A 161 12.78 -9.60 4.86
N LEU A 162 13.98 -9.78 4.30
CA LEU A 162 15.21 -9.66 5.08
C LEU A 162 15.45 -8.18 5.37
N THR A 163 15.51 -7.83 6.64
CA THR A 163 15.78 -6.47 7.10
C THR A 163 16.94 -6.46 8.07
N THR A 164 17.72 -5.39 8.07
CA THR A 164 18.69 -5.13 9.12
C THR A 164 17.93 -4.80 10.41
N PRO A 165 18.25 -5.41 11.56
CA PRO A 165 17.63 -5.09 12.83
C PRO A 165 17.71 -3.59 13.14
N LEU A 166 16.66 -3.02 13.77
CA LEU A 166 16.59 -1.58 14.08
C LEU A 166 17.78 -1.13 14.92
N VAL A 167 18.20 -1.94 15.90
CA VAL A 167 19.36 -1.63 16.75
C VAL A 167 20.65 -1.49 15.93
N GLU A 168 20.83 -2.32 14.90
CA GLU A 168 21.99 -2.23 14.02
C GLU A 168 21.88 -1.04 13.06
N LEU A 169 20.67 -0.75 12.54
CA LEU A 169 20.43 0.44 11.72
C LEU A 169 20.80 1.71 12.49
N ARG A 170 20.36 1.83 13.74
CA ARG A 170 20.69 2.96 14.61
C ARG A 170 22.20 3.07 14.90
N ALA A 171 22.84 1.94 15.22
CA ALA A 171 24.28 1.91 15.50
C ALA A 171 25.13 2.34 14.29
N ARG A 172 24.59 2.29 13.08
CA ARG A 172 25.27 2.63 11.82
C ARG A 172 24.63 3.82 11.12
N ASP A 173 23.92 4.69 11.83
CA ASP A 173 23.28 5.89 11.28
C ASP A 173 22.42 5.59 10.03
N TYR A 174 21.71 4.48 10.05
CA TYR A 174 20.88 3.95 8.95
C TYR A 174 21.64 3.71 7.62
N ALA A 175 22.99 3.70 7.65
CA ALA A 175 23.79 3.53 6.43
C ALA A 175 23.40 2.30 5.59
N PRO A 176 23.18 1.08 6.15
CA PRO A 176 22.83 -0.08 5.33
C PRO A 176 21.56 0.12 4.51
N LEU A 177 20.58 0.86 5.05
CA LEU A 177 19.33 1.18 4.40
C LEU A 177 19.50 2.27 3.34
N LEU A 178 20.08 3.40 3.75
CA LEU A 178 20.17 4.61 2.92
C LEU A 178 21.13 4.45 1.75
N ASP A 179 22.26 3.79 1.97
CA ASP A 179 23.24 3.50 0.90
C ASP A 179 22.66 2.48 -0.11
N GLY A 180 21.83 1.53 0.38
CA GLY A 180 21.10 0.60 -0.49
C GLY A 180 20.07 1.29 -1.40
N ILE A 181 19.43 2.35 -0.92
CA ILE A 181 18.51 3.17 -1.72
C ILE A 181 19.28 3.88 -2.83
N GLN A 182 20.40 4.52 -2.51
CA GLN A 182 21.25 5.20 -3.49
C GLN A 182 21.79 4.25 -4.57
N ALA A 183 22.25 3.08 -4.18
CA ALA A 183 22.79 2.08 -5.11
C ALA A 183 21.73 1.62 -6.13
N LYS A 184 20.48 1.44 -5.70
CA LYS A 184 19.37 1.08 -6.58
C LYS A 184 19.03 2.21 -7.56
N GLN A 185 19.05 3.45 -7.10
CA GLN A 185 18.82 4.61 -7.96
C GLN A 185 19.89 4.73 -9.07
N ALA A 186 21.16 4.48 -8.72
CA ALA A 186 22.26 4.53 -9.68
C ALA A 186 22.20 3.41 -10.73
N SER A 187 21.57 2.29 -10.42
CA SER A 187 21.41 1.15 -11.32
C SER A 187 20.17 1.21 -12.22
N THR A 188 19.26 2.16 -11.97
CA THR A 188 18.11 2.39 -12.85
C THR A 188 18.56 3.27 -14.02
N PRO A 189 18.59 2.79 -15.29
CA PRO A 189 19.02 3.63 -16.42
C PRO A 189 18.07 4.81 -16.55
N ALA A 190 18.61 6.02 -16.57
CA ALA A 190 17.89 7.24 -16.91
C ALA A 190 17.41 7.10 -18.36
N GLY A 191 16.14 6.76 -18.57
CA GLY A 191 15.57 6.70 -19.91
C GLY A 191 14.68 5.50 -20.17
N SER A 192 13.57 5.39 -19.48
CA SER A 192 12.36 4.86 -20.08
C SER A 192 11.17 5.75 -19.69
N SER A 193 11.16 6.95 -20.28
CA SER A 193 9.88 7.60 -20.52
C SER A 193 9.12 6.70 -21.50
N SER A 194 8.44 5.69 -20.98
CA SER A 194 7.45 4.98 -21.74
C SER A 194 6.37 6.00 -22.13
N LYS A 195 6.49 6.44 -23.40
CA LYS A 195 5.40 7.06 -24.15
C LYS A 195 4.11 6.32 -23.75
N PRO A 196 3.02 7.01 -23.43
CA PRO A 196 1.78 6.33 -23.12
C PRO A 196 1.45 5.43 -24.31
N GLU A 197 1.48 4.13 -24.05
CA GLU A 197 1.07 3.12 -25.03
C GLU A 197 -0.38 3.41 -25.35
N GLN A 198 -0.64 3.71 -26.61
CA GLN A 198 -2.01 3.86 -27.09
C GLN A 198 -2.81 2.62 -26.72
N PRO A 199 -4.06 2.78 -26.25
CA PRO A 199 -4.88 1.64 -25.93
C PRO A 199 -4.94 0.70 -27.15
N PRO A 200 -4.82 -0.61 -26.96
CA PRO A 200 -4.83 -1.55 -28.07
C PRO A 200 -6.08 -1.33 -28.90
N THR A 201 -5.87 -1.19 -30.20
CA THR A 201 -6.92 -1.10 -31.22
C THR A 201 -7.95 -2.19 -30.97
N ALA A 202 -9.20 -1.80 -30.86
CA ALA A 202 -10.32 -2.71 -30.62
C ALA A 202 -10.24 -3.90 -31.59
N VAL A 203 -10.07 -5.09 -31.03
CA VAL A 203 -10.20 -6.33 -31.79
C VAL A 203 -11.70 -6.47 -32.13
N GLN A 204 -12.06 -6.25 -33.38
CA GLN A 204 -13.38 -6.59 -33.88
C GLN A 204 -13.50 -8.12 -33.88
N VAL A 205 -14.19 -8.64 -32.88
CA VAL A 205 -14.64 -10.06 -32.93
C VAL A 205 -15.88 -10.11 -33.81
N GLN A 206 -15.68 -10.50 -35.07
CA GLN A 206 -16.77 -10.86 -35.97
C GLN A 206 -17.12 -12.32 -35.70
N GLY A 207 -18.14 -12.55 -34.91
CA GLY A 207 -18.67 -13.89 -34.63
C GLY A 207 -20.09 -13.79 -34.12
N ASP A 208 -21.02 -14.44 -34.86
CA ASP A 208 -22.41 -14.58 -34.44
C ASP A 208 -22.51 -15.45 -33.19
N ILE A 209 -22.93 -14.84 -32.07
CA ILE A 209 -23.27 -15.60 -30.85
C ILE A 209 -24.72 -16.08 -31.01
N LYS A 210 -24.90 -17.35 -31.33
CA LYS A 210 -26.21 -18.01 -31.22
C LYS A 210 -26.43 -18.42 -29.78
N ALA A 211 -27.41 -17.80 -29.14
CA ALA A 211 -27.90 -18.23 -27.82
C ALA A 211 -29.03 -19.25 -28.06
N ASP A 212 -28.81 -20.50 -27.65
CA ASP A 212 -29.87 -21.51 -27.57
C ASP A 212 -30.42 -21.54 -26.14
N ASN A 213 -31.73 -21.40 -26.05
CA ASN A 213 -32.57 -21.65 -24.87
C ASN A 213 -32.17 -20.95 -23.53
N GLY A 214 -32.52 -19.69 -23.39
CA GLY A 214 -32.88 -19.13 -22.09
C GLY A 214 -31.74 -18.88 -21.09
N SER A 215 -30.46 -18.97 -21.48
CA SER A 215 -29.31 -18.67 -20.62
C SER A 215 -28.74 -17.32 -20.99
N VAL A 216 -28.71 -16.39 -20.00
CA VAL A 216 -28.03 -15.09 -20.13
C VAL A 216 -26.56 -15.29 -19.81
N ALA A 217 -25.70 -15.17 -20.80
CA ALA A 217 -24.25 -15.12 -20.59
C ALA A 217 -23.86 -13.70 -20.18
N LEU A 218 -23.48 -13.49 -18.92
CA LEU A 218 -22.91 -12.24 -18.44
C LEU A 218 -21.42 -12.21 -18.81
N GLY A 219 -21.10 -11.54 -19.90
CA GLY A 219 -19.73 -11.14 -20.21
C GLY A 219 -19.39 -9.84 -19.50
N VAL A 220 -18.36 -9.83 -18.67
CA VAL A 220 -17.83 -8.61 -18.08
C VAL A 220 -17.04 -7.87 -19.15
N LEU A 221 -17.59 -6.77 -19.67
CA LEU A 221 -16.89 -5.83 -20.53
C LEU A 221 -16.35 -4.68 -19.64
N ASN A 222 -15.05 -4.56 -19.56
CA ASN A 222 -14.43 -3.36 -18.99
C ASN A 222 -14.68 -2.17 -19.95
N GLY A 223 -15.54 -1.25 -19.54
CA GLY A 223 -15.60 0.11 -20.08
C GLY A 223 -16.53 0.33 -21.29
N GLY A 224 -17.66 -0.33 -21.39
CA GLY A 224 -18.67 -0.06 -22.43
C GLY A 224 -20.09 0.03 -21.88
N SER A 225 -20.85 1.02 -22.33
CA SER A 225 -22.30 1.13 -22.04
C SER A 225 -23.07 0.15 -22.91
N ILE A 226 -23.93 -0.65 -22.29
CA ILE A 226 -24.87 -1.54 -23.01
C ILE A 226 -26.17 -0.75 -23.20
N ILE A 227 -26.56 -0.53 -24.46
CA ILE A 227 -27.89 -0.03 -24.82
C ILE A 227 -28.74 -1.26 -25.11
N ILE A 228 -29.77 -1.50 -24.29
CA ILE A 228 -30.76 -2.52 -24.54
C ILE A 228 -31.96 -1.84 -25.22
N ASN A 229 -32.21 -2.11 -26.50
CA ASN A 229 -33.42 -1.76 -27.14
C ASN A 229 -34.41 -2.95 -27.04
N ASN A 230 -35.60 -2.67 -26.50
CA ASN A 230 -36.72 -3.60 -26.47
C ASN A 230 -37.32 -3.77 -27.88
#